data_10f82263e0357182979234a23ed879e0
#
_entry.id   10f82263e0357182979234a23ed879e0
#
_cell.length_a   1.000
_cell.length_b   1.000
_cell.length_c   1.000
_cell.angle_alpha   90.00
_cell.angle_beta   90.00
_cell.angle_gamma   90.00
#
_symmetry.space_group_name_H-M   'P 1'
#
loop_
_entity.id
_entity.type
_entity.pdbx_description
1 polymer ?
#
loop_
_entity_poly.entity_id
_entity_poly.type
_entity_poly.pdbx_seq_one_letter_code
_entity_poly.pdbx_strand_id
1 'polypeptide(L)'
;GVRLLSRIFPVNAMLTDATRTELEAAAFRRLRAHLMQERPDVQNIDLMILAGFCRNCLAQWYQDAAAERGIPMDKDAAREAVYGMPFADWKARHQREASPEQLAAFEAAQRRHD
;
A
#
# COMPACT_ATOMS: atom_id res chain seq x y z
N GLY A 1 5.93 22.83 26.04
CA GLY A 1 6.30 22.20 24.78
C GLY A 1 5.46 20.96 24.48
N VAL A 2 5.68 20.39 23.33
CA VAL A 2 4.91 19.23 22.85
C VAL A 2 5.05 18.05 23.81
N ARG A 3 6.25 17.84 24.36
CA ARG A 3 6.51 16.75 25.32
C ARG A 3 5.70 16.89 26.60
N LEU A 4 5.54 18.09 27.11
CA LEU A 4 4.78 18.33 28.32
C LEU A 4 3.29 18.08 28.09
N LEU A 5 2.77 18.52 26.94
CA LEU A 5 1.37 18.32 26.57
C LEU A 5 1.05 16.85 26.39
N SER A 6 1.96 16.07 25.80
CA SER A 6 1.74 14.63 25.57
C SER A 6 1.76 13.83 26.87
N ARG A 7 2.32 14.34 27.96
CA ARG A 7 2.27 13.72 29.29
C ARG A 7 0.93 13.91 29.98
N ILE A 8 0.26 15.04 29.69
CA ILE A 8 -1.02 15.40 30.32
C ILE A 8 -2.18 14.85 29.49
N PHE A 9 -2.09 14.96 28.16
CA PHE A 9 -3.13 14.51 27.24
C PHE A 9 -2.53 13.61 26.16
N PRO A 10 -3.23 12.50 25.80
CA PRO A 10 -2.79 11.69 24.67
C PRO A 10 -2.69 12.56 23.41
N VAL A 11 -1.55 12.50 22.73
CA VAL A 11 -1.31 13.35 21.54
C VAL A 11 -2.38 13.14 20.47
N ASN A 12 -2.84 11.89 20.30
CA ASN A 12 -3.86 11.60 19.28
C ASN A 12 -5.19 12.30 19.57
N ALA A 13 -5.54 12.48 20.83
CA ALA A 13 -6.76 13.19 21.22
C ALA A 13 -6.68 14.70 20.93
N MET A 14 -5.47 15.22 20.75
CA MET A 14 -5.23 16.65 20.50
C MET A 14 -5.20 17.01 19.02
N LEU A 15 -5.15 15.98 18.14
CA LEU A 15 -5.06 16.21 16.70
C LEU A 15 -6.45 16.52 16.13
N THR A 16 -6.49 17.47 15.19
CA THR A 16 -7.69 17.70 14.40
C THR A 16 -7.82 16.59 13.37
N ASP A 17 -9.02 16.41 12.83
CA ASP A 17 -9.25 15.44 11.76
C ASP A 17 -8.40 15.77 10.53
N ALA A 18 -8.25 17.05 10.21
CA ALA A 18 -7.43 17.49 9.08
C ALA A 18 -5.96 17.09 9.27
N THR A 19 -5.41 17.33 10.47
CA THR A 19 -4.03 16.96 10.77
C THR A 19 -3.84 15.47 10.73
N ARG A 20 -4.78 14.71 11.28
CA ARG A 20 -4.74 13.25 11.26
C ARG A 20 -4.72 12.73 9.82
N THR A 21 -5.56 13.30 8.95
CA THR A 21 -5.59 12.96 7.54
C THR A 21 -4.24 13.23 6.86
N GLU A 22 -3.62 14.35 7.18
CA GLU A 22 -2.30 14.68 6.64
C GLU A 22 -1.23 13.68 7.06
N LEU A 23 -1.25 13.27 8.33
CA LEU A 23 -0.30 12.28 8.83
C LEU A 23 -0.52 10.92 8.17
N GLU A 24 -1.76 10.52 8.01
CA GLU A 24 -2.09 9.27 7.33
C GLU A 24 -1.65 9.31 5.87
N ALA A 25 -1.87 10.42 5.18
CA ALA A 25 -1.43 10.60 3.80
C ALA A 25 0.10 10.55 3.71
N ALA A 26 0.80 11.20 4.64
CA ALA A 26 2.26 11.19 4.67
C ALA A 26 2.81 9.79 4.91
N ALA A 27 2.20 9.03 5.82
CA ALA A 27 2.59 7.65 6.09
C ALA A 27 2.36 6.76 4.87
N PHE A 28 1.23 6.94 4.19
CA PHE A 28 0.94 6.21 2.96
C PHE A 28 1.97 6.51 1.88
N ARG A 29 2.33 7.78 1.70
CA ARG A 29 3.34 8.17 0.72
C ARG A 29 4.70 7.57 1.06
N ARG A 30 5.04 7.48 2.34
CA ARG A 30 6.28 6.84 2.78
C ARG A 30 6.28 5.34 2.48
N LEU A 31 5.17 4.66 2.76
CA LEU A 31 5.02 3.25 2.41
C LEU A 31 5.16 3.05 0.91
N ARG A 32 4.49 3.89 0.12
CA ARG A 32 4.57 3.83 -1.34
C ARG A 32 6.02 3.98 -1.82
N ALA A 33 6.72 4.98 -1.31
CA ALA A 33 8.13 5.20 -1.66
C ALA A 33 8.99 3.99 -1.29
N HIS A 34 8.74 3.38 -0.15
CA HIS A 34 9.46 2.19 0.29
C HIS A 34 9.28 1.03 -0.69
N LEU A 35 8.04 0.76 -1.07
CA LEU A 35 7.72 -0.38 -1.94
C LEU A 35 8.14 -0.14 -3.40
N MET A 36 8.10 1.11 -3.85
CA MET A 36 8.33 1.42 -5.26
C MET A 36 9.76 1.85 -5.57
N GLN A 37 10.45 2.48 -4.62
CA GLN A 37 11.77 3.04 -4.84
C GLN A 37 12.86 2.35 -4.04
N GLU A 38 12.58 1.99 -2.79
CA GLU A 38 13.59 1.38 -1.93
C GLU A 38 13.66 -0.14 -2.07
N ARG A 39 12.51 -0.79 -2.22
CA ARG A 39 12.42 -2.24 -2.32
C ARG A 39 11.58 -2.71 -3.51
N PRO A 40 11.87 -2.20 -4.74
CA PRO A 40 11.14 -2.69 -5.91
C PRO A 40 11.47 -4.15 -6.24
N ASP A 41 12.55 -4.68 -5.66
CA ASP A 41 12.99 -6.07 -5.81
C ASP A 41 12.01 -7.07 -5.20
N VAL A 42 11.29 -6.66 -4.14
CA VAL A 42 10.33 -7.54 -3.48
C VAL A 42 9.12 -7.72 -4.38
N GLN A 43 8.84 -8.95 -4.77
CA GLN A 43 7.76 -9.26 -5.70
C GLN A 43 6.40 -9.18 -5.03
N ASN A 44 5.37 -8.88 -5.81
CA ASN A 44 4.00 -8.85 -5.27
C ASN A 44 3.60 -10.19 -4.65
N ILE A 45 4.04 -11.30 -5.25
CA ILE A 45 3.76 -12.62 -4.70
C ILE A 45 4.40 -12.80 -3.32
N ASP A 46 5.60 -12.26 -3.10
CA ASP A 46 6.28 -12.31 -1.80
C ASP A 46 5.49 -11.55 -0.74
N LEU A 47 4.98 -10.37 -1.09
CA LEU A 47 4.16 -9.57 -0.18
C LEU A 47 2.86 -10.30 0.17
N MET A 48 2.23 -10.93 -0.82
CA MET A 48 1.00 -11.70 -0.59
C MET A 48 1.24 -12.88 0.35
N ILE A 49 2.35 -13.58 0.17
CA ILE A 49 2.72 -14.73 1.00
C ILE A 49 2.96 -14.26 2.45
N LEU A 50 3.71 -13.20 2.60
CA LEU A 50 4.17 -12.73 3.91
C LEU A 50 3.10 -11.94 4.67
N ALA A 51 2.42 -11.04 3.99
CA ALA A 51 1.56 -10.06 4.66
C ALA A 51 0.10 -10.07 4.18
N GLY A 52 -0.23 -10.85 3.16
CA GLY A 52 -1.61 -10.94 2.68
C GLY A 52 -2.06 -9.77 1.82
N PHE A 53 -1.16 -8.90 1.40
CA PHE A 53 -1.46 -7.82 0.48
C PHE A 53 -0.28 -7.59 -0.45
N CYS A 54 -0.52 -6.87 -1.54
CA CYS A 54 0.56 -6.48 -2.44
C CYS A 54 0.30 -5.07 -2.97
N ARG A 55 1.17 -4.60 -3.86
CA ARG A 55 1.04 -3.26 -4.45
C ARG A 55 -0.29 -3.09 -5.19
N ASN A 56 -0.78 -4.16 -5.82
CA ASN A 56 -2.07 -4.13 -6.50
C ASN A 56 -3.23 -4.00 -5.51
N CYS A 57 -3.09 -4.55 -4.32
CA CYS A 57 -4.09 -4.37 -3.26
C CYS A 57 -4.15 -2.92 -2.80
N LEU A 58 -3.00 -2.26 -2.67
CA LEU A 58 -2.96 -0.83 -2.35
C LEU A 58 -3.67 -0.01 -3.43
N ALA A 59 -3.45 -0.36 -4.70
CA ALA A 59 -4.13 0.31 -5.81
C ALA A 59 -5.64 0.08 -5.75
N GLN A 60 -6.08 -1.13 -5.40
CA GLN A 60 -7.49 -1.44 -5.25
C GLN A 60 -8.11 -0.62 -4.11
N TRP A 61 -7.43 -0.53 -2.98
CA TRP A 61 -7.91 0.28 -1.85
C TRP A 61 -8.00 1.76 -2.21
N TYR A 62 -7.07 2.24 -3.01
CA TYR A 62 -7.08 3.62 -3.52
C TYR A 62 -8.30 3.85 -4.41
N GLN A 63 -8.55 2.92 -5.32
CA GLN A 63 -9.72 2.95 -6.20
C GLN A 63 -11.03 2.92 -5.40
N ASP A 64 -11.09 2.04 -4.40
CA ASP A 64 -12.26 1.91 -3.52
C ASP A 64 -12.53 3.22 -2.77
N ALA A 65 -11.48 3.85 -2.26
CA ALA A 65 -11.60 5.13 -1.57
C ALA A 65 -12.14 6.23 -2.49
N ALA A 66 -11.70 6.23 -3.75
CA ALA A 66 -12.20 7.16 -4.76
C ALA A 66 -13.69 6.91 -5.03
N ALA A 67 -14.08 5.64 -5.17
CA ALA A 67 -15.46 5.27 -5.42
C ALA A 67 -16.39 5.71 -4.27
N GLU A 68 -15.94 5.54 -3.03
CA GLU A 68 -16.71 5.98 -1.86
C GLU A 68 -16.96 7.48 -1.84
N ARG A 69 -16.12 8.24 -2.52
CA ARG A 69 -16.22 9.71 -2.60
C ARG A 69 -16.82 10.19 -3.93
N GLY A 70 -17.36 9.25 -4.71
CA GLY A 70 -17.98 9.59 -5.99
C GLY A 70 -17.00 10.01 -7.07
N ILE A 71 -15.71 9.66 -6.92
CA ILE A 71 -14.69 9.99 -7.91
C ILE A 71 -14.55 8.82 -8.87
N PRO A 72 -14.83 9.02 -10.17
CA PRO A 72 -14.66 7.96 -11.15
C PRO A 72 -13.16 7.72 -11.38
N MET A 73 -12.72 6.52 -11.07
CA MET A 73 -11.32 6.14 -11.22
C MET A 73 -11.26 4.67 -11.65
N ASP A 74 -10.66 4.42 -12.80
CA ASP A 74 -10.51 3.05 -13.26
C ASP A 74 -9.28 2.39 -12.63
N LYS A 75 -9.14 1.10 -12.87
CA LYS A 75 -8.06 0.28 -12.31
C LYS A 75 -6.67 0.79 -12.73
N ASP A 76 -6.55 1.16 -13.99
CA ASP A 76 -5.26 1.63 -14.52
C ASP A 76 -4.84 2.96 -13.89
N ALA A 77 -5.78 3.87 -13.70
CA ALA A 77 -5.50 5.16 -13.05
C ALA A 77 -5.08 4.95 -11.59
N ALA A 78 -5.76 4.05 -10.87
CA ALA A 78 -5.41 3.74 -9.49
C ALA A 78 -4.03 3.11 -9.39
N ARG A 79 -3.70 2.18 -10.28
CA ARG A 79 -2.38 1.58 -10.32
C ARG A 79 -1.29 2.59 -10.63
N GLU A 80 -1.54 3.49 -11.58
CA GLU A 80 -0.58 4.54 -11.90
C GLU A 80 -0.32 5.46 -10.71
N ALA A 81 -1.36 5.78 -9.94
CA ALA A 81 -1.22 6.60 -8.74
C ALA A 81 -0.33 5.92 -7.70
N VAL A 82 -0.47 4.62 -7.52
CA VAL A 82 0.31 3.85 -6.53
C VAL A 82 1.72 3.56 -7.04
N TYR A 83 1.85 3.09 -8.27
CA TYR A 83 3.15 2.71 -8.84
C TYR A 83 3.99 3.91 -9.28
N GLY A 84 3.37 5.07 -9.50
CA GLY A 84 4.07 6.25 -10.01
C GLY A 84 4.42 6.16 -11.48
N MET A 85 3.90 5.15 -12.17
CA MET A 85 4.07 4.91 -13.60
C MET A 85 2.99 3.93 -14.06
N PRO A 86 2.74 3.80 -15.38
CA PRO A 86 1.82 2.77 -15.86
C PRO A 86 2.26 1.38 -15.37
N PHE A 87 1.30 0.54 -15.00
CA PHE A 87 1.60 -0.77 -14.43
C PHE A 87 2.42 -1.64 -15.39
N ALA A 88 2.15 -1.53 -16.70
CA ALA A 88 2.92 -2.28 -17.70
C ALA A 88 4.41 -1.95 -17.63
N ASP A 89 4.75 -0.68 -17.39
CA ASP A 89 6.14 -0.25 -17.28
C ASP A 89 6.80 -0.80 -16.01
N TRP A 90 6.09 -0.74 -14.90
CA TRP A 90 6.55 -1.34 -13.64
C TRP A 90 6.80 -2.83 -13.80
N LYS A 91 5.83 -3.52 -14.38
CA LYS A 91 5.90 -4.97 -14.59
C LYS A 91 7.12 -5.33 -15.44
N ALA A 92 7.36 -4.59 -16.53
CA ALA A 92 8.50 -4.83 -17.41
C ALA A 92 9.83 -4.63 -16.70
N ARG A 93 9.91 -3.65 -15.79
CA ARG A 93 11.16 -3.31 -15.09
C ARG A 93 11.45 -4.21 -13.89
N HIS A 94 10.42 -4.61 -13.16
CA HIS A 94 10.62 -5.17 -11.82
C HIS A 94 9.99 -6.54 -11.59
N GLN A 95 8.92 -6.89 -12.30
CA GLN A 95 8.25 -8.15 -12.05
C GLN A 95 9.00 -9.31 -12.68
N ARG A 96 9.19 -10.37 -11.90
CA ARG A 96 9.85 -11.60 -12.32
C ARG A 96 8.86 -12.75 -12.25
N GLU A 97 9.13 -13.78 -13.05
CA GLU A 97 8.32 -14.99 -13.00
C GLU A 97 8.46 -15.65 -11.63
N ALA A 98 7.32 -16.05 -11.05
CA ALA A 98 7.32 -16.70 -9.75
C ALA A 98 7.92 -18.11 -9.86
N SER A 99 8.72 -18.47 -8.85
CA SER A 99 9.28 -19.81 -8.75
C SER A 99 8.20 -20.81 -8.31
N PRO A 100 8.42 -22.14 -8.57
CA PRO A 100 7.50 -23.14 -8.05
C PRO A 100 7.31 -23.05 -6.52
N GLU A 101 8.38 -22.73 -5.80
CA GLU A 101 8.34 -22.55 -4.34
C GLU A 101 7.47 -21.38 -3.94
N GLN A 102 7.56 -20.25 -4.66
CA GLN A 102 6.72 -19.10 -4.42
C GLN A 102 5.25 -19.40 -4.69
N LEU A 103 4.96 -20.09 -5.77
CA LEU A 103 3.59 -20.47 -6.12
C LEU A 103 2.98 -21.39 -5.06
N ALA A 104 3.73 -22.36 -4.58
CA ALA A 104 3.27 -23.29 -3.53
C ALA A 104 3.03 -22.52 -2.22
N ALA A 105 3.92 -21.62 -1.85
CA ALA A 105 3.78 -20.82 -0.65
C ALA A 105 2.58 -19.86 -0.73
N PHE A 106 2.34 -19.32 -1.91
CA PHE A 106 1.19 -18.45 -2.16
C PHE A 106 -0.13 -19.23 -1.98
N GLU A 107 -0.22 -20.42 -2.55
CA GLU A 107 -1.40 -21.28 -2.39
C GLU A 107 -1.65 -21.61 -0.91
N ALA A 108 -0.59 -21.97 -0.18
CA ALA A 108 -0.70 -22.28 1.24
C ALA A 108 -1.18 -21.08 2.05
N ALA A 109 -0.67 -19.88 1.72
CA ALA A 109 -1.07 -18.65 2.39
C ALA A 109 -2.53 -18.32 2.13
N GLN A 110 -3.01 -18.49 0.89
CA GLN A 110 -4.41 -18.28 0.56
C GLN A 110 -5.34 -19.23 1.29
N ARG A 111 -4.96 -20.51 1.40
CA ARG A 111 -5.76 -21.49 2.13
C ARG A 111 -5.91 -21.15 3.60
N ARG A 112 -4.90 -20.50 4.19
CA ARG A 112 -4.97 -20.07 5.60
C ARG A 112 -5.94 -18.91 5.83
N HIS A 113 -6.20 -18.12 4.78
CA HIS A 113 -7.08 -16.95 4.86
C HIS A 113 -8.50 -17.22 4.36
N ASP A 114 -8.70 -18.35 3.74
CA ASP A 114 -10.02 -18.81 3.30
C ASP A 114 -10.65 -19.67 4.38
#